data_2cbe6ffb765e5e40b45726aa709bf6b9
#
_entry.id   2cbe6ffb765e5e40b45726aa709bf6b9
#
_cell.length_a   1.000
_cell.length_b   1.000
_cell.length_c   1.000
_cell.angle_alpha   90.00
_cell.angle_beta   90.00
_cell.angle_gamma   90.00
#
_symmetry.space_group_name_H-M   'P 1'
#
loop_
_entity.id
_entity.type
_entity.pdbx_description
1 polymer ?
#
loop_
_entity_poly.entity_id
_entity_poly.type
_entity_poly.pdbx_seq_one_letter_code
_entity_poly.pdbx_strand_id
1 'polypeptide(L)'
;MNNTLIGKTFLRLGLVSFGGPTAHIGYFRDEFVKEKKWLLEDDFSSLLAICQALPGPTSSQMVFSIGLKKGGFLTAYIALIAFSFPSVFLMILLGLGYSLNLLFLSQSTITAVSVIAIPVSYTHLRAHE
;
A
#
# COMPACT_ATOMS: atom_id res chain seq x y z
N MET A 1 11.33 -19.85 -1.03
CA MET A 1 10.82 -19.14 0.17
C MET A 1 9.34 -19.43 0.30
N ASN A 2 8.83 -19.55 1.53
CA ASN A 2 7.46 -20.05 1.74
C ASN A 2 6.44 -18.92 1.44
N ASN A 3 5.55 -19.11 0.46
CA ASN A 3 4.53 -18.12 0.05
C ASN A 3 3.65 -17.68 1.22
N THR A 4 3.44 -18.58 2.20
CA THR A 4 2.69 -18.28 3.42
C THR A 4 3.38 -17.22 4.30
N LEU A 5 4.71 -17.27 4.40
CA LEU A 5 5.49 -16.29 5.15
C LEU A 5 5.42 -14.92 4.49
N ILE A 6 5.53 -14.90 3.17
CA ILE A 6 5.43 -13.65 2.39
C ILE A 6 4.04 -13.04 2.55
N GLY A 7 2.98 -13.84 2.35
CA GLY A 7 1.60 -13.38 2.53
C GLY A 7 1.34 -12.80 3.92
N LYS A 8 1.77 -13.49 4.98
CA LYS A 8 1.63 -13.00 6.38
C LYS A 8 2.37 -11.68 6.61
N THR A 9 3.58 -11.54 6.07
CA THR A 9 4.37 -10.32 6.22
C THR A 9 3.69 -9.14 5.54
N PHE A 10 3.23 -9.30 4.30
CA PHE A 10 2.55 -8.24 3.58
C PHE A 10 1.15 -7.92 4.14
N LEU A 11 0.43 -8.92 4.64
CA LEU A 11 -0.83 -8.69 5.35
C LEU A 11 -0.62 -7.86 6.62
N ARG A 12 0.39 -8.19 7.42
CA ARG A 12 0.77 -7.41 8.60
C ARG A 12 1.14 -5.97 8.23
N LEU A 13 1.94 -5.79 7.18
CA LEU A 13 2.31 -4.47 6.68
C LEU A 13 1.08 -3.69 6.19
N GLY A 14 0.15 -4.32 5.49
CA GLY A 14 -1.11 -3.70 5.08
C GLY A 14 -1.99 -3.23 6.24
N LEU A 15 -1.93 -3.92 7.38
CA LEU A 15 -2.65 -3.55 8.60
C LEU A 15 -1.99 -2.41 9.39
N VAL A 16 -0.65 -2.37 9.41
CA VAL A 16 0.13 -1.47 10.28
C VAL A 16 0.58 -0.21 9.56
N SER A 17 0.71 -0.25 8.24
CA SER A 17 1.26 0.85 7.45
C SER A 17 0.25 1.99 7.24
N PHE A 18 0.07 2.82 8.25
CA PHE A 18 -0.67 4.07 8.15
C PHE A 18 0.29 5.22 7.81
N GLY A 19 -0.19 6.23 7.06
CA GLY A 19 0.58 7.44 6.79
C GLY A 19 0.94 7.70 5.32
N GLY A 20 0.35 6.94 4.40
CA GLY A 20 0.50 7.17 2.96
C GLY A 20 1.77 6.57 2.33
N PRO A 21 2.02 6.85 1.05
CA PRO A 21 3.07 6.17 0.26
C PRO A 21 4.48 6.31 0.86
N THR A 22 4.82 7.48 1.38
CA THR A 22 6.15 7.75 1.96
C THR A 22 6.39 6.92 3.23
N ALA A 23 5.36 6.81 4.08
CA ALA A 23 5.43 5.97 5.28
C ALA A 23 5.57 4.49 4.91
N HIS A 24 4.83 4.01 3.91
CA HIS A 24 4.93 2.63 3.41
C HIS A 24 6.35 2.28 2.96
N ILE A 25 7.03 3.17 2.27
CA ILE A 25 8.42 2.96 1.84
C ILE A 25 9.34 2.80 3.05
N GLY A 26 9.17 3.62 4.08
CA GLY A 26 9.90 3.49 5.34
C GLY A 26 9.68 2.13 6.01
N TYR A 27 8.44 1.70 6.14
CA TYR A 27 8.09 0.38 6.71
C TYR A 27 8.67 -0.78 5.89
N PHE A 28 8.63 -0.69 4.55
CA PHE A 28 9.20 -1.72 3.67
C PHE A 28 10.72 -1.82 3.83
N ARG A 29 11.40 -0.67 3.94
CA ARG A 29 12.85 -0.66 4.17
C ARG A 29 13.21 -1.28 5.51
N ASP A 30 12.53 -0.91 6.57
CA ASP A 30 12.78 -1.46 7.90
C ASP A 30 12.50 -2.96 7.94
N GLU A 31 11.38 -3.42 7.42
CA GLU A 31 11.00 -4.84 7.43
C GLU A 31 11.91 -5.68 6.52
N PHE A 32 12.15 -5.26 5.27
CA PHE A 32 12.79 -6.13 4.26
C PHE A 32 14.30 -5.97 4.17
N VAL A 33 14.84 -4.83 4.57
CA VAL A 33 16.29 -4.61 4.56
C VAL A 33 16.87 -4.82 5.96
N LYS A 34 16.33 -4.17 6.98
CA LYS A 34 16.92 -4.20 8.33
C LYS A 34 16.54 -5.46 9.12
N GLU A 35 15.23 -5.78 9.22
CA GLU A 35 14.75 -6.88 10.07
C GLU A 35 14.90 -8.23 9.38
N LYS A 36 14.27 -8.44 8.24
CA LYS A 36 14.25 -9.73 7.55
C LYS A 36 15.46 -9.97 6.67
N LYS A 37 16.18 -8.91 6.30
CA LYS A 37 17.35 -8.98 5.41
C LYS A 37 17.04 -9.73 4.10
N TRP A 38 15.80 -9.53 3.59
CA TRP A 38 15.39 -10.12 2.33
C TRP A 38 16.02 -9.41 1.13
N LEU A 39 16.28 -8.11 1.27
CA LEU A 39 16.91 -7.26 0.25
C LEU A 39 18.15 -6.59 0.81
N LEU A 40 19.12 -6.37 -0.07
CA LEU A 40 20.22 -5.45 0.20
C LEU A 40 19.72 -4.01 0.04
N GLU A 41 20.36 -3.05 0.68
CA GLU A 41 20.02 -1.62 0.59
C GLU A 41 20.04 -1.13 -0.86
N ASP A 42 21.05 -1.53 -1.64
CA ASP A 42 21.21 -1.14 -3.05
C ASP A 42 20.07 -1.71 -3.92
N ASP A 43 19.67 -2.96 -3.66
CA ASP A 43 18.55 -3.61 -4.33
C ASP A 43 17.24 -2.89 -4.04
N PHE A 44 17.00 -2.52 -2.79
CA PHE A 44 15.80 -1.81 -2.38
C PHE A 44 15.73 -0.43 -3.03
N SER A 45 16.85 0.31 -3.00
CA SER A 45 16.95 1.65 -3.61
C SER A 45 16.72 1.60 -5.12
N SER A 46 17.27 0.60 -5.80
CA SER A 46 17.08 0.39 -7.24
C SER A 46 15.63 0.08 -7.59
N LEU A 47 14.97 -0.82 -6.83
CA LEU A 47 13.55 -1.12 -7.02
C LEU A 47 12.68 0.12 -6.77
N LEU A 48 13.00 0.89 -5.74
CA LEU A 48 12.28 2.12 -5.42
C LEU A 48 12.38 3.13 -6.54
N ALA A 49 13.58 3.35 -7.08
CA ALA A 49 13.81 4.28 -8.20
C ALA A 49 12.99 3.88 -9.45
N ILE A 50 12.95 2.58 -9.77
CA ILE A 50 12.15 2.07 -10.89
C ILE A 50 10.65 2.30 -10.63
N CYS A 51 10.16 1.98 -9.43
CA CYS A 51 8.75 2.17 -9.09
C CYS A 51 8.34 3.65 -9.06
N GLN A 52 9.25 4.56 -8.73
CA GLN A 52 8.98 6.00 -8.77
C GLN A 52 8.99 6.57 -10.19
N ALA A 53 9.76 5.96 -11.10
CA ALA A 53 9.79 6.36 -12.51
C ALA A 53 8.56 5.88 -13.30
N LEU A 54 7.87 4.85 -12.83
CA LEU A 54 6.69 4.30 -13.47
C LEU A 54 5.41 5.01 -12.99
N PRO A 55 4.46 5.29 -13.90
CA PRO A 55 3.17 5.83 -13.48
C PRO A 55 2.39 4.81 -12.65
N GLY A 56 1.86 5.24 -11.49
CA GLY A 56 1.04 4.40 -10.63
C GLY A 56 1.40 4.47 -9.15
N PRO A 57 0.68 3.74 -8.29
CA PRO A 57 0.88 3.76 -6.85
C PRO A 57 2.19 3.04 -6.47
N THR A 58 3.22 3.79 -6.11
CA THR A 58 4.57 3.31 -5.78
C THR A 58 4.56 2.20 -4.73
N SER A 59 3.70 2.29 -3.72
CA SER A 59 3.61 1.25 -2.67
C SER A 59 3.21 -0.12 -3.23
N SER A 60 2.18 -0.17 -4.08
CA SER A 60 1.72 -1.43 -4.69
C SER A 60 2.74 -1.98 -5.69
N GLN A 61 3.41 -1.10 -6.43
CA GLN A 61 4.49 -1.48 -7.34
C GLN A 61 5.68 -2.08 -6.57
N MET A 62 6.05 -1.49 -5.43
CA MET A 62 7.10 -2.02 -4.55
C MET A 62 6.72 -3.39 -3.98
N VAL A 63 5.49 -3.55 -3.47
CA VAL A 63 4.98 -4.84 -2.97
C VAL A 63 5.09 -5.93 -4.04
N PHE A 64 4.62 -5.62 -5.25
CA PHE A 64 4.68 -6.53 -6.38
C PHE A 64 6.13 -6.89 -6.76
N SER A 65 7.01 -5.89 -6.86
CA SER A 65 8.42 -6.06 -7.24
C SER A 65 9.20 -6.87 -6.20
N ILE A 66 8.96 -6.65 -4.92
CA ILE A 66 9.58 -7.42 -3.83
C ILE A 66 9.10 -8.88 -3.89
N GLY A 67 7.80 -9.10 -4.06
CA GLY A 67 7.22 -10.42 -4.22
C GLY A 67 7.78 -11.17 -5.44
N LEU A 68 7.90 -10.47 -6.58
CA LEU A 68 8.46 -11.01 -7.82
C LEU A 68 9.92 -11.43 -7.63
N LYS A 69 10.73 -10.57 -7.02
CA LYS A 69 12.16 -10.85 -6.75
C LYS A 69 12.36 -12.04 -5.82
N LYS A 70 11.42 -12.29 -4.90
CA LYS A 70 11.54 -13.33 -3.87
C LYS A 70 10.94 -14.68 -4.23
N GLY A 71 9.98 -14.75 -5.13
CA GLY A 71 9.33 -16.01 -5.44
C GLY A 71 8.59 -16.05 -6.77
N GLY A 72 8.85 -15.09 -7.65
CA GLY A 72 8.23 -15.04 -8.97
C GLY A 72 6.81 -14.49 -8.97
N PHE A 73 6.13 -14.62 -10.10
CA PHE A 73 4.82 -13.98 -10.34
C PHE A 73 3.73 -14.40 -9.35
N LEU A 74 3.64 -15.69 -9.00
CA LEU A 74 2.65 -16.17 -8.04
C LEU A 74 2.83 -15.48 -6.67
N THR A 75 4.06 -15.38 -6.21
CA THR A 75 4.40 -14.73 -4.95
C THR A 75 4.12 -13.23 -4.98
N ALA A 76 4.36 -12.57 -6.12
CA ALA A 76 4.04 -11.17 -6.33
C ALA A 76 2.54 -10.90 -6.20
N TYR A 77 1.69 -11.73 -6.79
CA TYR A 77 0.23 -11.63 -6.65
C TYR A 77 -0.23 -11.89 -5.21
N ILE A 78 0.31 -12.91 -4.54
CA ILE A 78 -0.01 -13.20 -3.13
C ILE A 78 0.36 -11.99 -2.25
N ALA A 79 1.55 -11.40 -2.46
CA ALA A 79 1.99 -10.23 -1.73
C ALA A 79 1.06 -9.03 -1.94
N LEU A 80 0.67 -8.75 -3.19
CA LEU A 80 -0.20 -7.65 -3.56
C LEU A 80 -1.60 -7.81 -2.96
N ILE A 81 -2.20 -9.00 -3.08
CA ILE A 81 -3.51 -9.30 -2.52
C ILE A 81 -3.46 -9.19 -0.99
N ALA A 82 -2.47 -9.79 -0.35
CA ALA A 82 -2.32 -9.75 1.11
C ALA A 82 -2.15 -8.33 1.65
N PHE A 83 -1.38 -7.49 0.95
CA PHE A 83 -1.17 -6.10 1.32
C PHE A 83 -2.43 -5.25 1.14
N SER A 84 -3.17 -5.45 0.05
CA SER A 84 -4.38 -4.68 -0.27
C SER A 84 -5.61 -5.13 0.50
N PHE A 85 -5.66 -6.40 0.94
CA PHE A 85 -6.82 -7.00 1.59
C PHE A 85 -7.38 -6.19 2.76
N PRO A 86 -6.58 -5.70 3.73
CA PRO A 86 -7.11 -4.95 4.86
C PRO A 86 -7.84 -3.67 4.44
N SER A 87 -7.29 -2.94 3.48
CA SER A 87 -7.89 -1.69 2.97
C SER A 87 -9.18 -1.95 2.22
N VAL A 88 -9.20 -2.95 1.34
CA VAL A 88 -10.40 -3.35 0.59
C VAL A 88 -11.49 -3.84 1.55
N PHE A 89 -11.15 -4.66 2.53
CA PHE A 89 -12.09 -5.16 3.53
C PHE A 89 -12.70 -4.00 4.34
N LEU A 90 -11.90 -3.06 4.79
CA LEU A 90 -12.37 -1.87 5.51
C LEU A 90 -13.30 -1.02 4.64
N MET A 91 -12.98 -0.81 3.37
CA MET A 91 -13.82 -0.05 2.44
C MET A 91 -15.17 -0.73 2.20
N ILE A 92 -15.19 -2.06 2.09
CA ILE A 92 -16.45 -2.83 1.97
C ILE A 92 -17.29 -2.67 3.24
N LEU A 93 -16.70 -2.80 4.42
CA LEU A 93 -17.40 -2.63 5.69
C LEU A 93 -18.00 -1.23 5.83
N LEU A 94 -17.25 -0.19 5.47
CA LEU A 94 -17.74 1.19 5.49
C LEU A 94 -18.86 1.40 4.50
N GLY A 95 -18.74 0.85 3.29
CA GLY A 95 -19.79 0.93 2.25
C GLY A 95 -21.08 0.23 2.67
N LEU A 96 -20.98 -0.96 3.23
CA LEU A 96 -22.14 -1.69 3.78
C LEU A 96 -22.77 -0.95 4.97
N GLY A 97 -21.94 -0.45 5.89
CA GLY A 97 -22.42 0.32 7.05
C GLY A 97 -23.18 1.58 6.63
N TYR A 98 -22.71 2.26 5.59
CA TYR A 98 -23.40 3.40 5.01
C TYR A 98 -24.74 2.99 4.34
N SER A 99 -24.72 1.93 3.53
CA SER A 99 -25.91 1.40 2.83
C SER A 99 -27.01 0.94 3.78
N LEU A 100 -26.62 0.38 4.94
CA LEU A 100 -27.55 -0.09 5.97
C LEU A 100 -27.98 1.01 6.96
N ASN A 101 -27.63 2.28 6.71
CA ASN A 101 -27.87 3.41 7.64
C ASN A 101 -27.32 3.19 9.08
N LEU A 102 -26.35 2.28 9.25
CA LEU A 102 -25.68 2.03 10.53
C LEU A 102 -24.65 3.13 10.86
N LEU A 103 -24.14 3.80 9.84
CA LEU A 103 -23.23 4.92 9.97
C LEU A 103 -24.02 6.21 9.66
N PHE A 104 -24.30 7.01 10.67
CA PHE A 104 -24.88 8.35 10.52
C PHE A 104 -23.82 9.32 9.96
N LEU A 105 -23.30 9.01 8.78
CA LEU A 105 -22.44 9.94 8.04
C LEU A 105 -23.37 10.94 7.34
N SER A 106 -23.49 12.13 7.90
CA SER A 106 -24.20 13.24 7.26
C SER A 106 -23.60 13.50 5.88
N GLN A 107 -24.43 13.88 4.92
CA GLN A 107 -23.99 14.35 3.59
C GLN A 107 -22.90 15.41 3.70
N SER A 108 -22.93 16.26 4.73
CA SER A 108 -21.93 17.25 5.03
C SER A 108 -20.55 16.64 5.33
N THR A 109 -20.50 15.48 6.00
CA THR A 109 -19.24 14.80 6.33
C THR A 109 -18.61 14.19 5.08
N ILE A 110 -19.42 13.59 4.20
CA ILE A 110 -18.95 13.01 2.93
C ILE A 110 -18.40 14.12 2.03
N THR A 111 -19.10 15.24 1.93
CA THR A 111 -18.67 16.41 1.15
C THR A 111 -17.37 17.00 1.70
N ALA A 112 -17.24 17.12 3.02
CA ALA A 112 -16.03 17.65 3.66
C ALA A 112 -14.80 16.74 3.36
N VAL A 113 -14.95 15.41 3.46
CA VAL A 113 -13.86 14.46 3.13
C VAL A 113 -13.49 14.54 1.65
N SER A 114 -14.47 14.65 0.76
CA SER A 114 -14.24 14.79 -0.69
C SER A 114 -13.51 16.08 -1.03
N VAL A 115 -13.88 17.20 -0.41
CA VAL A 115 -13.24 18.50 -0.60
C VAL A 115 -11.79 18.50 -0.11
N ILE A 116 -11.48 17.77 0.96
CA ILE A 116 -10.10 17.62 1.48
C ILE A 116 -9.27 16.68 0.58
N ALA A 117 -9.86 15.63 0.01
CA ALA A 117 -9.15 14.66 -0.83
C ALA A 117 -8.70 15.26 -2.17
N ILE A 118 -9.46 16.17 -2.77
CA ILE A 118 -9.15 16.79 -4.06
C ILE A 118 -7.84 17.59 -4.04
N PRO A 119 -7.59 18.53 -3.08
CA PRO A 119 -6.34 19.28 -3.03
C PRO A 119 -5.11 18.40 -2.80
N VAL A 120 -5.24 17.33 -2.01
CA VAL A 120 -4.12 16.40 -1.74
C VAL A 120 -3.70 15.67 -3.02
N SER A 121 -4.64 15.26 -3.87
CA SER A 121 -4.33 14.70 -5.19
C SER A 121 -3.65 15.71 -6.12
N TYR A 122 -4.12 16.96 -6.13
CA TYR A 122 -3.54 18.02 -6.98
C TYR A 122 -2.13 18.45 -6.56
N THR A 123 -1.87 18.57 -5.27
CA THR A 123 -0.54 18.93 -4.76
C THR A 123 0.48 17.83 -5.04
N HIS A 124 0.05 16.55 -5.04
CA HIS A 124 0.93 15.44 -5.36
C HIS A 124 1.31 15.40 -6.85
N LEU A 125 0.38 15.74 -7.74
CA LEU A 125 0.65 15.82 -9.20
C LEU A 125 1.58 16.99 -9.54
N ARG A 126 1.45 18.14 -8.89
CA ARG A 126 2.26 19.33 -9.17
C ARG A 126 3.67 19.28 -8.58
N ALA A 127 3.92 18.44 -7.61
CA ALA A 127 5.26 18.24 -7.04
C ALA A 127 6.19 17.41 -7.95
N HIS A 128 5.67 16.88 -9.06
CA HIS A 128 6.41 16.07 -10.03
C HIS A 128 6.63 16.78 -11.39
N GLU A 129 6.24 18.05 -11.53
CA GLU A 129 6.63 18.95 -12.64
C GLU A 129 7.84 19.82 -12.24
#